data_f9a49a47340273457738d228795d4be2
#
_entry.id   f9a49a47340273457738d228795d4be2
#
_cell.length_a   1.000
_cell.length_b   1.000
_cell.length_c   1.000
_cell.angle_alpha   90.00
_cell.angle_beta   90.00
_cell.angle_gamma   90.00
#
_symmetry.space_group_name_H-M   'P 1'
#
loop_
_entity.id
_entity.type
_entity.pdbx_description
1 polymer ?
#
loop_
_entity_poly.entity_id
_entity_poly.type
_entity_poly.pdbx_seq_one_letter_code
_entity_poly.pdbx_strand_id
1 'polypeptide(L)'
;SSPLASMLNGEGRCGEESTFTVTAMRTVGIPARQVYTPRWAHTDDNHAWVEVWTDGKWSFLGACEPEPELNMAWFNEPASRAMLMHTLVFGDYNGPEDVIRRTENFTEINVIGNYVKTRRNIVTVKDSTGNIVTGANVGFCIYNYGEMFPAVTLKTDKNGQASLHTGIGDMFVWASSGGRYGTGLLH
;
A
#
# COMPACT_ATOMS: atom_id res chain seq x y z
N SER A 1 -1.78 -13.61 -13.27
CA SER A 1 -1.11 -14.60 -14.14
C SER A 1 0.34 -14.80 -13.74
N SER A 2 0.97 -15.95 -14.10
CA SER A 2 2.41 -16.10 -13.92
C SER A 2 3.17 -15.27 -14.96
N PRO A 3 4.42 -14.82 -14.67
CA PRO A 3 5.23 -14.08 -15.65
C PRO A 3 5.37 -14.80 -16.99
N LEU A 4 5.52 -16.11 -16.98
CA LEU A 4 5.60 -16.93 -18.19
C LEU A 4 4.27 -16.90 -18.99
N ALA A 5 3.13 -16.98 -18.30
CA ALA A 5 1.83 -16.90 -18.96
C ALA A 5 1.61 -15.51 -19.59
N SER A 6 1.98 -14.42 -18.90
CA SER A 6 1.92 -13.06 -19.45
C SER A 6 2.79 -12.93 -20.71
N MET A 7 4.00 -13.49 -20.68
CA MET A 7 4.91 -13.49 -21.85
C MET A 7 4.31 -14.25 -23.04
N LEU A 8 3.73 -15.42 -22.81
CA LEU A 8 3.19 -16.27 -23.88
C LEU A 8 1.89 -15.71 -24.47
N ASN A 9 1.06 -15.10 -23.66
CA ASN A 9 -0.21 -14.55 -24.10
C ASN A 9 -0.08 -13.16 -24.76
N GLY A 10 0.98 -12.41 -24.41
CA GLY A 10 1.20 -11.05 -24.91
C GLY A 10 0.16 -10.03 -24.42
N GLU A 11 -0.59 -10.39 -23.39
CA GLU A 11 -1.64 -9.56 -22.79
C GLU A 11 -1.53 -9.56 -21.28
N GLY A 12 -1.81 -8.41 -20.67
CA GLY A 12 -1.82 -8.25 -19.22
C GLY A 12 -2.40 -6.90 -18.81
N ARG A 13 -2.79 -6.81 -17.54
CA ARG A 13 -3.07 -5.54 -16.87
C ARG A 13 -1.82 -5.09 -16.13
N CYS A 14 -1.87 -3.88 -15.58
CA CYS A 14 -0.75 -3.31 -14.80
C CYS A 14 -0.16 -4.28 -13.74
N GLY A 15 -0.99 -5.11 -13.12
CA GLY A 15 -0.54 -6.11 -12.15
C GLY A 15 0.30 -7.24 -12.77
N GLU A 16 -0.12 -7.79 -13.93
CA GLU A 16 0.61 -8.81 -14.65
C GLU A 16 1.89 -8.26 -15.28
N GLU A 17 1.80 -7.11 -15.93
CA GLU A 17 2.93 -6.48 -16.61
C GLU A 17 4.02 -6.05 -15.63
N SER A 18 3.66 -5.46 -14.48
CA SER A 18 4.62 -5.11 -13.43
C SER A 18 5.28 -6.35 -12.82
N THR A 19 4.54 -7.45 -12.62
CA THR A 19 5.11 -8.72 -12.15
C THR A 19 6.07 -9.32 -13.17
N PHE A 20 5.72 -9.26 -14.44
CA PHE A 20 6.60 -9.70 -15.54
C PHE A 20 7.88 -8.87 -15.58
N THR A 21 7.76 -7.54 -15.54
CA THR A 21 8.90 -6.60 -15.57
C THR A 21 9.85 -6.82 -14.38
N VAL A 22 9.30 -6.97 -13.16
CA VAL A 22 10.10 -7.33 -11.96
C VAL A 22 10.86 -8.63 -12.17
N THR A 23 10.21 -9.64 -12.74
CA THR A 23 10.85 -10.93 -12.99
C THR A 23 11.98 -10.80 -14.01
N ALA A 24 11.74 -10.09 -15.11
CA ALA A 24 12.76 -9.84 -16.13
C ALA A 24 13.98 -9.08 -15.57
N MET A 25 13.75 -8.03 -14.76
CA MET A 25 14.83 -7.27 -14.12
C MET A 25 15.65 -8.12 -13.16
N ARG A 26 14.99 -8.94 -12.33
CA ARG A 26 15.67 -9.83 -11.39
C ARG A 26 16.53 -10.90 -12.10
N THR A 27 16.11 -11.38 -13.27
CA THR A 27 16.90 -12.34 -14.07
C THR A 27 18.23 -11.77 -14.54
N VAL A 28 18.31 -10.47 -14.73
CA VAL A 28 19.58 -9.79 -15.13
C VAL A 28 20.29 -9.14 -13.92
N GLY A 29 19.87 -9.46 -12.70
CA GLY A 29 20.54 -9.03 -11.47
C GLY A 29 20.13 -7.63 -10.97
N ILE A 30 19.09 -7.02 -11.51
CA ILE A 30 18.57 -5.73 -11.05
C ILE A 30 17.56 -5.98 -9.92
N PRO A 31 17.81 -5.48 -8.69
CA PRO A 31 16.82 -5.58 -7.63
C PRO A 31 15.58 -4.76 -7.99
N ALA A 32 14.45 -5.41 -8.08
CA ALA A 32 13.17 -4.79 -8.44
C ALA A 32 12.04 -5.35 -7.59
N ARG A 33 10.98 -4.56 -7.42
CA ARG A 33 9.76 -4.96 -6.73
C ARG A 33 8.53 -4.33 -7.37
N GLN A 34 7.39 -5.03 -7.28
CA GLN A 34 6.11 -4.46 -7.64
C GLN A 34 5.65 -3.53 -6.53
N VAL A 35 5.16 -2.34 -6.91
CA VAL A 35 4.45 -1.43 -6.02
C VAL A 35 3.02 -1.27 -6.54
N TYR A 36 2.08 -1.13 -5.62
CA TYR A 36 0.69 -0.87 -5.99
C TYR A 36 -0.01 0.05 -4.99
N THR A 37 -0.92 0.87 -5.50
CA THR A 37 -1.91 1.53 -4.67
C THR A 37 -3.18 0.69 -4.65
N PRO A 38 -3.71 0.29 -3.48
CA PRO A 38 -4.91 -0.55 -3.42
C PRO A 38 -6.13 0.18 -3.95
N ARG A 39 -6.20 1.49 -3.72
CA ARG A 39 -7.22 2.42 -4.24
C ARG A 39 -6.63 3.82 -4.32
N TRP A 40 -6.92 4.51 -5.41
CA TRP A 40 -6.64 5.94 -5.53
C TRP A 40 -7.57 6.76 -4.63
N ALA A 41 -7.05 7.83 -4.03
CA ALA A 41 -7.83 8.71 -3.17
C ALA A 41 -8.64 9.78 -3.93
N HIS A 42 -8.34 10.01 -5.20
CA HIS A 42 -8.92 11.10 -6.01
C HIS A 42 -9.69 10.61 -7.25
N THR A 43 -9.62 9.32 -7.56
CA THR A 43 -10.33 8.68 -8.67
C THR A 43 -10.60 7.21 -8.32
N ASP A 44 -11.58 6.62 -8.99
CA ASP A 44 -11.81 5.18 -8.87
C ASP A 44 -10.63 4.38 -9.41
N ASP A 45 -10.57 3.09 -9.02
CA ASP A 45 -9.56 2.12 -9.42
C ASP A 45 -8.29 2.06 -8.57
N ASN A 46 -7.39 1.21 -8.97
CA ASN A 46 -6.08 0.95 -8.40
C ASN A 46 -5.02 1.02 -9.51
N HIS A 47 -3.74 0.91 -9.13
CA HIS A 47 -2.67 0.78 -10.11
C HIS A 47 -1.49 0.02 -9.53
N ALA A 48 -0.70 -0.63 -10.42
CA ALA A 48 0.53 -1.32 -10.06
C ALA A 48 1.63 -0.95 -11.05
N TRP A 49 2.85 -0.80 -10.53
CA TRP A 49 4.06 -0.46 -11.29
C TRP A 49 5.28 -1.10 -10.68
N VAL A 50 6.47 -0.67 -11.06
CA VAL A 50 7.74 -1.25 -10.64
C VAL A 50 8.60 -0.22 -9.93
N GLU A 51 9.27 -0.61 -8.86
CA GLU A 51 10.44 0.07 -8.30
C GLU A 51 11.69 -0.75 -8.53
N VAL A 52 12.78 -0.08 -8.84
CA VAL A 52 14.13 -0.64 -8.99
C VAL A 52 15.07 0.01 -7.98
N TRP A 53 15.99 -0.78 -7.43
CA TRP A 53 17.03 -0.27 -6.56
C TRP A 53 18.23 0.17 -7.39
N THR A 54 18.49 1.47 -7.41
CA THR A 54 19.62 2.07 -8.09
C THR A 54 20.16 3.25 -7.28
N ASP A 55 21.46 3.44 -7.28
CA ASP A 55 22.16 4.54 -6.60
C ASP A 55 21.77 4.68 -5.10
N GLY A 56 21.56 3.55 -4.43
CA GLY A 56 21.25 3.52 -3.00
C GLY A 56 19.82 3.90 -2.64
N LYS A 57 18.88 3.93 -3.59
CA LYS A 57 17.46 4.25 -3.36
C LYS A 57 16.54 3.47 -4.30
N TRP A 58 15.28 3.42 -3.92
CA TRP A 58 14.22 2.94 -4.80
C TRP A 58 13.79 4.06 -5.77
N SER A 59 13.73 3.73 -7.04
CA SER A 59 13.22 4.60 -8.10
C SER A 59 12.15 3.85 -8.89
N PHE A 60 11.09 4.53 -9.32
CA PHE A 60 9.98 3.89 -9.99
C PHE A 60 9.99 4.07 -11.51
N LEU A 61 9.29 3.16 -12.19
CA LEU A 61 8.97 3.22 -13.62
C LEU A 61 7.60 2.56 -13.88
N GLY A 62 6.91 3.02 -14.89
CA GLY A 62 5.73 2.34 -15.42
C GLY A 62 6.12 1.01 -16.08
N ALA A 63 5.36 -0.04 -15.87
CA ALA A 63 5.61 -1.33 -16.47
C ALA A 63 5.03 -1.45 -17.90
N CYS A 64 3.90 -0.80 -18.10
CA CYS A 64 3.13 -0.86 -19.35
C CYS A 64 3.64 0.15 -20.38
N GLU A 65 3.98 1.34 -19.92
CA GLU A 65 4.47 2.45 -20.72
C GLU A 65 5.62 3.16 -20.00
N PRO A 66 6.83 2.57 -20.04
CA PRO A 66 7.98 3.15 -19.37
C PRO A 66 8.43 4.44 -20.05
N GLU A 67 8.67 5.47 -19.26
CA GLU A 67 9.29 6.70 -19.70
C GLU A 67 10.82 6.54 -19.85
N PRO A 68 11.51 7.43 -20.59
CA PRO A 68 12.95 7.36 -20.77
C PRO A 68 13.77 7.51 -19.48
N GLU A 69 13.18 8.12 -18.45
CA GLU A 69 13.83 8.41 -17.19
C GLU A 69 13.07 7.77 -16.02
N LEU A 70 13.81 7.35 -14.99
CA LEU A 70 13.23 6.85 -13.75
C LEU A 70 12.51 7.98 -12.99
N ASN A 71 11.50 7.62 -12.21
CA ASN A 71 10.62 8.52 -11.48
C ASN A 71 9.76 9.42 -12.39
N MET A 72 9.61 9.02 -13.63
CA MET A 72 8.65 9.60 -14.57
C MET A 72 7.66 8.53 -15.03
N ALA A 73 6.38 8.87 -14.93
CA ALA A 73 5.27 8.04 -15.39
C ALA A 73 4.01 8.89 -15.50
N TRP A 74 3.03 8.45 -16.29
CA TRP A 74 1.73 9.13 -16.39
C TRP A 74 1.02 9.30 -15.03
N PHE A 75 1.32 8.42 -14.08
CA PHE A 75 0.72 8.44 -12.75
C PHE A 75 1.47 9.31 -11.73
N ASN A 76 2.43 10.14 -12.14
CA ASN A 76 3.14 11.03 -11.21
C ASN A 76 2.17 11.95 -10.44
N GLU A 77 1.19 12.54 -11.12
CA GLU A 77 0.20 13.39 -10.46
C GLU A 77 -0.73 12.58 -9.54
N PRO A 78 -1.37 11.48 -9.98
CA PRO A 78 -2.07 10.57 -9.09
C PRO A 78 -1.26 10.12 -7.86
N ALA A 79 0.00 9.73 -8.08
CA ALA A 79 0.89 9.29 -7.01
C ALA A 79 1.15 10.39 -5.97
N SER A 80 1.26 11.64 -6.39
CA SER A 80 1.48 12.79 -5.49
C SER A 80 0.32 13.06 -4.53
N ARG A 81 -0.85 12.49 -4.79
CA ARG A 81 -2.07 12.61 -3.96
C ARG A 81 -2.47 11.29 -3.30
N ALA A 82 -1.67 10.24 -3.48
CA ALA A 82 -2.01 8.94 -2.93
C ALA A 82 -1.94 8.94 -1.40
N MET A 83 -2.79 8.14 -0.80
CA MET A 83 -2.83 7.94 0.66
C MET A 83 -1.99 6.74 1.09
N LEU A 84 -1.89 5.71 0.26
CA LEU A 84 -1.22 4.45 0.55
C LEU A 84 -0.56 3.88 -0.70
N MET A 85 0.61 3.30 -0.53
CA MET A 85 1.31 2.51 -1.54
C MET A 85 1.98 1.31 -0.89
N HIS A 86 1.77 0.14 -1.44
CA HIS A 86 2.18 -1.13 -0.87
C HIS A 86 3.17 -1.86 -1.75
N THR A 87 4.02 -2.66 -1.12
CA THR A 87 4.84 -3.67 -1.80
C THR A 87 4.95 -4.94 -0.95
N LEU A 88 5.37 -6.02 -1.57
CA LEU A 88 5.61 -7.30 -0.90
C LEU A 88 7.11 -7.54 -0.77
N VAL A 89 7.54 -7.86 0.44
CA VAL A 89 8.88 -8.36 0.74
C VAL A 89 8.78 -9.85 1.00
N PHE A 90 9.50 -10.66 0.23
CA PHE A 90 9.56 -12.10 0.42
C PHE A 90 10.63 -12.43 1.46
N GLY A 91 10.19 -12.99 2.59
CA GLY A 91 11.00 -13.25 3.76
C GLY A 91 10.75 -12.30 4.93
N ASP A 92 11.66 -12.31 5.90
CA ASP A 92 11.59 -11.46 7.08
C ASP A 92 11.88 -10.00 6.74
N TYR A 93 11.06 -9.11 7.28
CA TYR A 93 11.22 -7.68 7.12
C TYR A 93 11.35 -7.00 8.48
N ASN A 94 12.45 -6.22 8.66
CA ASN A 94 12.77 -5.46 9.87
C ASN A 94 13.13 -3.98 9.53
N GLY A 95 12.68 -3.48 8.39
CA GLY A 95 12.89 -2.09 7.97
C GLY A 95 11.97 -1.10 8.68
N PRO A 96 12.09 0.19 8.37
CA PRO A 96 11.38 1.27 9.05
C PRO A 96 9.93 1.47 8.59
N GLU A 97 9.52 0.88 7.46
CA GLU A 97 8.19 1.06 6.89
C GLU A 97 7.12 0.32 7.72
N ASP A 98 5.91 0.86 7.74
CA ASP A 98 4.79 0.22 8.41
C ASP A 98 4.51 -1.15 7.80
N VAL A 99 4.42 -2.15 8.65
CA VAL A 99 3.99 -3.49 8.27
C VAL A 99 2.46 -3.53 8.25
N ILE A 100 1.90 -3.80 7.08
CA ILE A 100 0.45 -3.94 6.89
C ILE A 100 0.00 -5.35 7.24
N ARG A 101 0.75 -6.34 6.77
CA ARG A 101 0.42 -7.75 6.97
C ARG A 101 1.67 -8.61 6.89
N ARG A 102 1.71 -9.65 7.73
CA ARG A 102 2.69 -10.74 7.64
C ARG A 102 2.00 -12.04 7.34
N THR A 103 2.62 -12.84 6.46
CA THR A 103 2.23 -14.22 6.16
C THR A 103 3.46 -15.11 6.26
N GLU A 104 3.30 -16.39 6.07
CA GLU A 104 4.43 -17.34 6.00
C GLU A 104 5.38 -17.04 4.82
N ASN A 105 4.87 -16.46 3.74
CA ASN A 105 5.61 -16.29 2.49
C ASN A 105 6.08 -14.88 2.23
N PHE A 106 5.42 -13.87 2.82
CA PHE A 106 5.75 -12.47 2.58
C PHE A 106 5.31 -11.54 3.71
N THR A 107 5.94 -10.39 3.76
CA THR A 107 5.52 -9.21 4.53
C THR A 107 5.06 -8.13 3.56
N GLU A 108 3.84 -7.63 3.73
CA GLU A 108 3.31 -6.47 3.02
C GLU A 108 3.63 -5.20 3.80
N ILE A 109 4.27 -4.24 3.15
CA ILE A 109 4.71 -2.99 3.76
C ILE A 109 4.18 -1.77 3.01
N ASN A 110 4.08 -0.66 3.72
CA ASN A 110 3.62 0.61 3.19
C ASN A 110 4.83 1.47 2.78
N VAL A 111 4.96 1.75 1.50
CA VAL A 111 6.07 2.52 0.91
C VAL A 111 5.66 3.93 0.46
N ILE A 112 4.53 4.42 0.93
CA ILE A 112 4.00 5.75 0.56
C ILE A 112 5.02 6.88 0.74
N GLY A 113 5.93 6.75 1.72
CA GLY A 113 6.98 7.73 1.98
C GLY A 113 7.99 7.92 0.84
N ASN A 114 8.07 6.99 -0.13
CA ASN A 114 8.90 7.15 -1.33
C ASN A 114 8.29 8.14 -2.34
N TYR A 115 7.01 8.47 -2.21
CA TYR A 115 6.24 9.23 -3.20
C TYR A 115 5.76 10.58 -2.69
N VAL A 116 5.35 10.66 -1.42
CA VAL A 116 4.77 11.87 -0.84
C VAL A 116 5.28 12.11 0.57
N LYS A 117 5.09 13.34 1.06
CA LYS A 117 5.18 13.62 2.49
C LYS A 117 4.10 12.84 3.23
N THR A 118 4.50 12.17 4.30
CA THR A 118 3.59 11.36 5.09
C THR A 118 3.26 12.01 6.43
N ARG A 119 2.12 11.59 6.97
CA ARG A 119 1.72 11.86 8.34
C ARG A 119 1.47 10.53 9.04
N ARG A 120 1.97 10.40 10.27
CA ARG A 120 1.64 9.28 11.14
C ARG A 120 0.29 9.52 11.80
N ASN A 121 -0.68 8.68 11.51
CA ASN A 121 -1.99 8.69 12.12
C ASN A 121 -2.03 7.65 13.24
N ILE A 122 -2.62 8.00 14.38
CA ILE A 122 -2.80 7.09 15.51
C ILE A 122 -4.29 7.06 15.86
N VAL A 123 -4.89 5.88 15.80
CA VAL A 123 -6.28 5.65 16.16
C VAL A 123 -6.31 4.91 17.49
N THR A 124 -6.95 5.50 18.50
CA THR A 124 -7.16 4.86 19.80
C THR A 124 -8.61 4.38 19.91
N VAL A 125 -8.80 3.10 20.13
CA VAL A 125 -10.10 2.48 20.26
C VAL A 125 -10.47 2.32 21.74
N LYS A 126 -11.63 2.86 22.12
CA LYS A 126 -12.22 2.76 23.47
C LYS A 126 -13.63 2.22 23.38
N ASP A 127 -14.05 1.52 24.44
CA ASP A 127 -15.44 1.10 24.60
C ASP A 127 -16.34 2.27 25.09
N SER A 128 -17.63 2.01 25.24
CA SER A 128 -18.60 3.00 25.70
C SER A 128 -18.37 3.49 27.14
N THR A 129 -17.54 2.81 27.92
CA THR A 129 -17.17 3.17 29.29
C THR A 129 -15.81 3.86 29.37
N GLY A 130 -15.14 4.05 28.23
CA GLY A 130 -13.85 4.72 28.12
C GLY A 130 -12.63 3.83 28.28
N ASN A 131 -12.80 2.52 28.46
CA ASN A 131 -11.69 1.58 28.53
C ASN A 131 -11.08 1.32 27.16
N ILE A 132 -9.76 1.17 27.10
CA ILE A 132 -9.05 0.80 25.88
C ILE A 132 -9.43 -0.60 25.41
N VAL A 133 -9.54 -0.77 24.09
CA VAL A 133 -9.86 -2.06 23.46
C VAL A 133 -8.64 -2.57 22.69
N THR A 134 -8.02 -3.62 23.22
CA THR A 134 -6.88 -4.30 22.58
C THR A 134 -7.38 -5.31 21.55
N GLY A 135 -6.67 -5.44 20.41
CA GLY A 135 -6.99 -6.41 19.37
C GLY A 135 -8.23 -6.04 18.53
N ALA A 136 -8.77 -4.83 18.67
CA ALA A 136 -9.80 -4.33 17.76
C ALA A 136 -9.27 -4.18 16.35
N ASN A 137 -10.07 -4.52 15.36
CA ASN A 137 -9.74 -4.23 13.96
C ASN A 137 -10.00 -2.74 13.68
N VAL A 138 -9.03 -2.07 13.09
CA VAL A 138 -9.13 -0.67 12.63
C VAL A 138 -8.90 -0.65 11.14
N GLY A 139 -9.94 -0.31 10.37
CA GLY A 139 -9.89 -0.12 8.93
C GLY A 139 -9.59 1.34 8.59
N PHE A 140 -8.53 1.56 7.83
CA PHE A 140 -8.18 2.83 7.22
C PHE A 140 -8.78 2.83 5.81
N CYS A 141 -9.79 3.67 5.59
CA CYS A 141 -10.64 3.59 4.41
C CYS A 141 -10.39 4.73 3.44
N ILE A 142 -10.39 4.39 2.16
CA ILE A 142 -10.38 5.33 1.04
C ILE A 142 -11.75 5.26 0.36
N TYR A 143 -12.35 6.42 0.06
CA TYR A 143 -13.58 6.46 -0.73
C TYR A 143 -13.24 6.15 -2.19
N ASN A 144 -13.83 5.07 -2.72
CA ASN A 144 -13.53 4.58 -4.06
C ASN A 144 -14.67 3.68 -4.54
N TYR A 145 -15.06 3.78 -5.80
CA TYR A 145 -16.22 3.06 -6.36
C TYR A 145 -17.52 3.21 -5.54
N GLY A 146 -17.75 4.39 -4.98
CA GLY A 146 -18.95 4.68 -4.21
C GLY A 146 -19.00 4.07 -2.80
N GLU A 147 -17.89 3.53 -2.30
CA GLU A 147 -17.79 2.92 -0.97
C GLU A 147 -16.58 3.40 -0.16
N MET A 148 -16.66 3.27 1.15
CA MET A 148 -15.50 3.44 2.05
C MET A 148 -14.71 2.13 2.08
N PHE A 149 -13.79 1.97 1.12
CA PHE A 149 -12.97 0.77 0.99
C PHE A 149 -11.88 0.72 2.06
N PRO A 150 -11.84 -0.32 2.92
CA PRO A 150 -10.79 -0.48 3.93
C PRO A 150 -9.48 -0.93 3.27
N ALA A 151 -8.68 0.04 2.84
CA ALA A 151 -7.42 -0.21 2.13
C ALA A 151 -6.37 -0.89 3.03
N VAL A 152 -6.39 -0.60 4.33
CA VAL A 152 -5.56 -1.25 5.35
C VAL A 152 -6.42 -1.56 6.56
N THR A 153 -6.27 -2.75 7.13
CA THR A 153 -6.87 -3.10 8.41
C THR A 153 -5.76 -3.56 9.38
N LEU A 154 -5.60 -2.85 10.48
CA LEU A 154 -4.65 -3.15 11.54
C LEU A 154 -5.39 -3.54 12.82
N LYS A 155 -4.70 -4.25 13.70
CA LYS A 155 -5.20 -4.52 15.05
C LYS A 155 -4.63 -3.53 16.05
N THR A 156 -5.44 -3.11 17.01
CA THR A 156 -4.96 -2.29 18.11
C THR A 156 -4.00 -3.08 19.01
N ASP A 157 -2.96 -2.39 19.46
CA ASP A 157 -1.96 -2.90 20.39
C ASP A 157 -2.47 -2.95 21.85
N LYS A 158 -1.56 -3.22 22.80
CA LYS A 158 -1.85 -3.23 24.25
C LYS A 158 -2.34 -1.89 24.79
N ASN A 159 -2.10 -0.79 24.12
CA ASN A 159 -2.56 0.55 24.46
C ASN A 159 -3.87 0.92 23.75
N GLY A 160 -4.48 -0.04 23.05
CA GLY A 160 -5.69 0.19 22.24
C GLY A 160 -5.43 1.02 21.00
N GLN A 161 -4.18 1.05 20.49
CA GLN A 161 -3.76 1.90 19.38
C GLN A 161 -3.41 1.12 18.12
N ALA A 162 -3.84 1.64 16.98
CA ALA A 162 -3.35 1.27 15.66
C ALA A 162 -2.76 2.51 14.99
N SER A 163 -1.58 2.39 14.39
CA SER A 163 -0.91 3.52 13.71
C SER A 163 -0.51 3.17 12.30
N LEU A 164 -0.60 4.17 11.41
CA LEU A 164 -0.26 4.02 10.00
C LEU A 164 0.24 5.36 9.46
N HIS A 165 1.31 5.35 8.67
CA HIS A 165 1.70 6.49 7.86
C HIS A 165 0.84 6.54 6.59
N THR A 166 0.31 7.70 6.28
CA THR A 166 -0.46 7.96 5.05
C THR A 166 0.04 9.22 4.35
N GLY A 167 -0.35 9.42 3.11
CA GLY A 167 -0.32 10.74 2.49
C GLY A 167 -1.11 11.75 3.33
N ILE A 168 -0.95 13.04 3.05
CA ILE A 168 -1.65 14.11 3.75
C ILE A 168 -3.03 14.29 3.10
N GLY A 169 -4.08 14.14 3.90
CA GLY A 169 -5.47 14.24 3.46
C GLY A 169 -6.42 13.63 4.49
N ASP A 170 -7.71 13.76 4.23
CA ASP A 170 -8.74 13.19 5.07
C ASP A 170 -8.88 11.69 4.80
N MET A 171 -9.10 10.92 5.86
CA MET A 171 -9.31 9.50 5.77
C MET A 171 -10.38 9.04 6.77
N PHE A 172 -11.35 8.28 6.27
CA PHE A 172 -12.34 7.66 7.13
C PHE A 172 -11.73 6.43 7.82
N VAL A 173 -12.00 6.27 9.10
CA VAL A 173 -11.62 5.08 9.86
C VAL A 173 -12.83 4.46 10.51
N TRP A 174 -12.84 3.13 10.58
CA TRP A 174 -13.80 2.39 11.39
C TRP A 174 -13.07 1.40 12.28
N ALA A 175 -13.60 1.13 13.44
CA ALA A 175 -13.07 0.14 14.35
C ALA A 175 -14.15 -0.87 14.74
N SER A 176 -13.77 -2.13 14.91
CA SER A 176 -14.69 -3.19 15.33
C SER A 176 -14.06 -4.16 16.31
N SER A 177 -14.83 -4.61 17.29
CA SER A 177 -14.44 -5.63 18.26
C SER A 177 -15.69 -6.26 18.88
N GLY A 178 -15.78 -7.60 18.94
CA GLY A 178 -16.86 -8.31 19.64
C GLY A 178 -18.28 -7.93 19.18
N GLY A 179 -18.49 -7.71 17.87
CA GLY A 179 -19.80 -7.32 17.31
C GLY A 179 -20.17 -5.84 17.50
N ARG A 180 -19.29 -5.03 18.08
CA ARG A 180 -19.45 -3.57 18.23
C ARG A 180 -18.57 -2.86 17.21
N TYR A 181 -18.95 -1.65 16.82
CA TYR A 181 -18.19 -0.83 15.90
C TYR A 181 -18.26 0.66 16.26
N GLY A 182 -17.30 1.41 15.78
CA GLY A 182 -17.24 2.86 15.85
C GLY A 182 -16.52 3.43 14.64
N THR A 183 -16.72 4.71 14.37
CA THR A 183 -16.16 5.39 13.21
C THR A 183 -15.52 6.70 13.60
N GLY A 184 -14.61 7.22 12.74
CA GLY A 184 -13.97 8.51 12.92
C GLY A 184 -13.39 9.04 11.61
N LEU A 185 -12.94 10.29 11.64
CA LEU A 185 -12.20 10.94 10.55
C LEU A 185 -10.81 11.31 11.05
N LEU A 186 -9.82 11.09 10.20
CA LEU A 186 -8.47 11.62 10.31
C LEU A 186 -8.37 12.84 9.38
N HIS A 187 -7.84 13.93 9.90
CA HIS A 187 -7.64 15.19 9.15
C HIS A 187 -6.17 15.54 9.04
#